data_4c93a71b334dfe9d4c1788d0204a2962
#
_entry.id   4c93a71b334dfe9d4c1788d0204a2962
#
_cell.length_a   1.000
_cell.length_b   1.000
_cell.length_c   1.000
_cell.angle_alpha   90.00
_cell.angle_beta   90.00
_cell.angle_gamma   90.00
#
_symmetry.space_group_name_H-M   'P 1'
#
loop_
_entity.id
_entity.type
_entity.pdbx_description
1 polymer ?
#
loop_
_entity_poly.entity_id
_entity_poly.type
_entity_poly.pdbx_seq_one_letter_code
_entity_poly.pdbx_strand_id
1 'polypeptide(L)'
;RFEVFNNPESYAAIAAEADGRPVVFRYGYAVAAKYAFYTGGEAYCQPNIRYRTHQWQFRDDDSQFIGREVLVECPDGTVSDSTRQVRTLTMANGRSFTWFVDPAFHPVRLVDIAFTGLPGRVAAGETLRLELRIRNPYPYAIRVGAGDTQLVMLWKHGRFRVDEFPTGETFTIPADSELTRGVTFTVLPQLAGETFDVGFALRREGYTNWFNGKSVPTEVGNL
;
A
#
# COMPACT_ATOMS: atom_id res chain seq x y z
N ARG A 1 4.19 26.17 18.51
CA ARG A 1 5.45 25.49 18.92
C ARG A 1 5.56 24.25 18.07
N PHE A 2 6.55 24.21 17.21
CA PHE A 2 6.72 23.10 16.27
C PHE A 2 7.01 21.82 17.03
N GLU A 3 6.29 20.75 16.71
CA GLU A 3 6.45 19.37 17.24
C GLU A 3 7.85 18.76 16.95
N VAL A 4 8.76 19.55 16.36
CA VAL A 4 10.09 19.13 15.92
C VAL A 4 11.00 18.74 17.09
N PHE A 5 10.73 19.24 18.29
CA PHE A 5 11.67 19.14 19.43
C PHE A 5 11.31 18.14 20.53
N ASN A 6 10.22 17.40 20.41
CA ASN A 6 9.72 16.61 21.55
C ASN A 6 9.75 15.09 21.37
N ASN A 7 10.56 14.52 20.47
CA ASN A 7 10.42 13.09 20.20
C ASN A 7 11.68 12.21 20.11
N PRO A 8 12.91 12.61 20.52
CA PRO A 8 14.04 11.66 20.50
C PRO A 8 13.75 10.40 21.33
N GLU A 9 13.13 10.57 22.50
CA GLU A 9 12.79 9.47 23.41
C GLU A 9 11.76 8.51 22.79
N SER A 10 10.76 9.04 22.09
CA SER A 10 9.77 8.21 21.39
C SER A 10 10.40 7.39 20.27
N TYR A 11 11.32 7.97 19.50
CA TYR A 11 12.04 7.25 18.44
C TYR A 11 13.04 6.25 19.02
N ALA A 12 13.69 6.56 20.15
CA ALA A 12 14.54 5.62 20.85
C ALA A 12 13.75 4.41 21.37
N ALA A 13 12.53 4.63 21.87
CA ALA A 13 11.63 3.55 22.28
C ALA A 13 11.22 2.65 21.09
N ILE A 14 10.91 3.24 19.93
CA ILE A 14 10.64 2.46 18.70
C ILE A 14 11.89 1.68 18.27
N ALA A 15 13.08 2.28 18.36
CA ALA A 15 14.32 1.61 17.99
C ALA A 15 14.65 0.43 18.92
N ALA A 16 14.32 0.53 20.21
CA ALA A 16 14.45 -0.58 21.15
C ALA A 16 13.54 -1.76 20.78
N GLU A 17 12.29 -1.48 20.36
CA GLU A 17 11.39 -2.51 19.86
C GLU A 17 11.83 -3.09 18.50
N ALA A 18 12.41 -2.25 17.67
CA ALA A 18 12.93 -2.68 16.37
C ALA A 18 14.12 -3.64 16.51
N ASP A 19 14.93 -3.52 17.55
CA ASP A 19 16.06 -4.40 17.86
C ASP A 19 16.97 -4.62 16.63
N GLY A 20 17.37 -3.51 15.98
CA GLY A 20 18.20 -3.50 14.78
C GLY A 20 17.49 -3.83 13.46
N ARG A 21 16.22 -4.20 13.49
CA ARG A 21 15.43 -4.40 12.27
C ARG A 21 15.09 -3.06 11.61
N PRO A 22 15.01 -3.00 10.27
CA PRO A 22 14.45 -1.84 9.57
C PRO A 22 13.00 -1.60 9.98
N VAL A 23 12.60 -0.32 10.04
CA VAL A 23 11.21 0.06 10.37
C VAL A 23 10.50 0.60 9.13
N VAL A 24 9.40 -0.03 8.76
CA VAL A 24 8.53 0.34 7.65
C VAL A 24 7.37 1.16 8.19
N PHE A 25 7.40 2.47 7.99
CA PHE A 25 6.36 3.39 8.42
C PHE A 25 5.22 3.46 7.41
N ARG A 26 4.00 3.51 7.91
CA ARG A 26 2.78 3.54 7.10
C ARG A 26 2.32 4.96 6.76
N TYR A 27 2.49 5.89 7.69
CA TYR A 27 2.04 7.27 7.54
C TYR A 27 3.14 8.27 7.85
N GLY A 28 3.33 9.19 6.91
CA GLY A 28 4.14 10.36 7.14
C GLY A 28 5.65 10.15 6.95
N TYR A 29 6.12 10.53 5.77
CA TYR A 29 7.55 10.52 5.45
C TYR A 29 8.42 11.22 6.51
N ALA A 30 7.87 12.23 7.20
CA ALA A 30 8.59 12.94 8.25
C ALA A 30 8.85 12.05 9.48
N VAL A 31 7.99 11.07 9.76
CA VAL A 31 8.18 10.12 10.87
C VAL A 31 9.36 9.21 10.57
N ALA A 32 9.40 8.60 9.38
CA ALA A 32 10.51 7.76 8.94
C ALA A 32 11.85 8.54 8.93
N ALA A 33 11.84 9.77 8.39
CA ALA A 33 13.03 10.60 8.35
C ALA A 33 13.53 10.98 9.76
N LYS A 34 12.64 11.33 10.69
CA LYS A 34 12.98 11.64 12.08
C LYS A 34 13.51 10.40 12.81
N TYR A 35 12.87 9.24 12.61
CA TYR A 35 13.37 7.99 13.19
C TYR A 35 14.81 7.74 12.77
N ALA A 36 15.09 7.75 11.46
CA ALA A 36 16.44 7.55 10.96
C ALA A 36 17.43 8.59 11.49
N PHE A 37 17.03 9.87 11.57
CA PHE A 37 17.87 10.95 12.07
C PHE A 37 18.23 10.81 13.57
N TYR A 38 17.23 10.49 14.41
CA TYR A 38 17.46 10.43 15.86
C TYR A 38 18.10 9.13 16.33
N THR A 39 17.88 8.02 15.62
CA THR A 39 18.30 6.69 16.06
C THR A 39 19.45 6.11 15.24
N GLY A 40 19.72 6.64 14.05
CA GLY A 40 20.59 6.02 13.06
C GLY A 40 20.01 4.72 12.47
N GLY A 41 18.78 4.35 12.82
CA GLY A 41 18.13 3.13 12.36
C GLY A 41 17.67 3.22 10.91
N GLU A 42 17.62 2.08 10.24
CA GLU A 42 17.08 1.97 8.87
C GLU A 42 15.57 2.18 8.87
N ALA A 43 15.09 3.03 7.98
CA ALA A 43 13.67 3.36 7.87
C ALA A 43 13.21 3.48 6.42
N TYR A 44 11.96 3.11 6.20
CA TYR A 44 11.26 3.30 4.93
C TYR A 44 9.85 3.84 5.21
N CYS A 45 9.35 4.74 4.37
CA CYS A 45 7.97 5.20 4.43
C CYS A 45 7.22 4.71 3.20
N GLN A 46 6.19 3.91 3.42
CA GLN A 46 5.36 3.37 2.36
C GLN A 46 4.62 4.49 1.60
N PRO A 47 4.46 4.35 0.27
CA PRO A 47 3.54 5.19 -0.48
C PRO A 47 2.10 4.94 0.01
N ASN A 48 1.31 6.00 0.09
CA ASN A 48 -0.07 5.91 0.54
C ASN A 48 -0.97 6.75 -0.36
N ILE A 49 -1.95 6.13 -1.01
CA ILE A 49 -2.86 6.79 -1.95
C ILE A 49 -3.68 7.93 -1.31
N ARG A 50 -3.89 7.88 0.01
CA ARG A 50 -4.60 8.90 0.78
C ARG A 50 -3.68 10.02 1.29
N TYR A 51 -2.37 9.94 0.98
CA TYR A 51 -1.38 10.92 1.41
C TYR A 51 -0.71 11.59 0.20
N ARG A 52 0.02 12.69 0.45
CA ARG A 52 0.77 13.35 -0.61
C ARG A 52 1.98 12.51 -1.04
N THR A 53 2.33 12.61 -2.31
CA THR A 53 3.57 12.04 -2.85
C THR A 53 4.79 12.60 -2.12
N HIS A 54 5.77 11.78 -1.84
CA HIS A 54 6.99 12.13 -1.14
C HIS A 54 8.20 11.40 -1.71
N GLN A 55 9.41 11.79 -1.30
CA GLN A 55 10.67 11.32 -1.84
C GLN A 55 10.84 9.79 -1.87
N TRP A 56 10.32 9.06 -0.89
CA TRP A 56 10.37 7.61 -0.81
C TRP A 56 9.61 6.90 -1.95
N GLN A 57 8.74 7.61 -2.67
CA GLN A 57 8.03 7.06 -3.83
C GLN A 57 8.83 7.14 -5.13
N PHE A 58 9.82 8.05 -5.19
CA PHE A 58 10.64 8.25 -6.38
C PHE A 58 11.94 7.45 -6.36
N ARG A 59 12.28 6.87 -5.22
CA ARG A 59 13.50 6.09 -5.01
C ARG A 59 13.13 4.64 -4.77
N ASP A 60 14.04 3.75 -5.15
CA ASP A 60 13.93 2.32 -4.87
C ASP A 60 14.52 1.99 -3.49
N ASP A 61 14.02 2.68 -2.47
CA ASP A 61 14.54 2.55 -1.11
C ASP A 61 14.05 1.29 -0.40
N ASP A 62 12.99 0.64 -0.89
CA ASP A 62 12.42 -0.58 -0.32
C ASP A 62 13.11 -1.87 -0.80
N SER A 63 13.78 -1.85 -1.96
CA SER A 63 14.49 -3.01 -2.49
C SER A 63 15.63 -3.49 -1.58
N GLN A 64 16.26 -2.59 -0.84
CA GLN A 64 17.33 -2.95 0.11
C GLN A 64 16.85 -3.81 1.29
N PHE A 65 15.53 -3.87 1.53
CA PHE A 65 14.93 -4.63 2.61
C PHE A 65 14.33 -5.96 2.16
N ILE A 66 14.36 -6.28 0.86
CA ILE A 66 13.78 -7.53 0.32
C ILE A 66 14.34 -8.74 1.06
N GLY A 67 13.43 -9.61 1.53
CA GLY A 67 13.75 -10.84 2.25
C GLY A 67 14.24 -10.63 3.69
N ARG A 68 14.39 -9.38 4.15
CA ARG A 68 14.78 -9.09 5.53
C ARG A 68 13.56 -9.10 6.46
N GLU A 69 13.81 -9.46 7.71
CA GLU A 69 12.84 -9.23 8.78
C GLU A 69 12.73 -7.73 9.05
N VAL A 70 11.51 -7.21 9.05
CA VAL A 70 11.22 -5.79 9.26
C VAL A 70 10.11 -5.59 10.30
N LEU A 71 10.14 -4.44 10.97
CA LEU A 71 9.07 -3.99 11.83
C LEU A 71 8.14 -3.08 11.02
N VAL A 72 6.86 -3.41 10.92
CA VAL A 72 5.88 -2.68 10.10
C VAL A 72 4.89 -1.94 10.99
N GLU A 73 4.85 -0.61 10.86
CA GLU A 73 3.84 0.21 11.54
C GLU A 73 2.44 -0.16 11.06
N CYS A 74 1.53 -0.44 11.99
CA CYS A 74 0.14 -0.80 11.74
C CYS A 74 -0.81 -0.01 12.65
N PRO A 75 -1.06 1.30 12.37
CA PRO A 75 -1.81 2.18 13.26
C PRO A 75 -3.24 1.72 13.54
N ASP A 76 -3.85 0.98 12.62
CA ASP A 76 -5.24 0.55 12.71
C ASP A 76 -5.40 -0.69 13.61
N GLY A 77 -4.30 -1.30 14.05
CA GLY A 77 -4.30 -2.52 14.88
C GLY A 77 -4.94 -3.75 14.21
N THR A 78 -5.42 -3.59 12.97
CA THR A 78 -6.16 -4.61 12.25
C THR A 78 -5.28 -5.29 11.20
N VAL A 79 -4.65 -6.36 11.63
CA VAL A 79 -4.14 -7.38 10.72
C VAL A 79 -4.98 -8.61 11.00
N SER A 80 -5.73 -9.07 10.00
CA SER A 80 -6.65 -10.23 10.15
C SER A 80 -5.88 -11.56 10.16
N ASP A 81 -4.64 -11.55 9.75
CA ASP A 81 -3.76 -12.70 9.80
C ASP A 81 -3.43 -13.03 11.27
N SER A 82 -4.04 -14.06 11.79
CA SER A 82 -3.83 -14.55 13.17
C SER A 82 -2.38 -14.99 13.44
N THR A 83 -1.55 -15.13 12.42
CA THR A 83 -0.12 -15.49 12.55
C THR A 83 0.74 -14.26 12.84
N ARG A 84 0.25 -13.05 12.57
CA ARG A 84 0.97 -11.80 12.82
C ARG A 84 0.58 -11.25 14.19
N GLN A 85 1.48 -11.37 15.15
CA GLN A 85 1.30 -10.76 16.46
C GLN A 85 1.44 -9.25 16.38
N VAL A 86 0.33 -8.54 16.44
CA VAL A 86 0.32 -7.07 16.56
C VAL A 86 0.68 -6.66 17.99
N ARG A 87 1.62 -5.74 18.13
CA ARG A 87 2.07 -5.19 19.42
C ARG A 87 1.85 -3.68 19.45
N THR A 88 1.68 -3.13 20.63
CA THR A 88 1.50 -1.70 20.85
C THR A 88 2.41 -1.21 21.96
N LEU A 89 3.16 -0.15 21.67
CA LEU A 89 3.97 0.60 22.62
C LEU A 89 3.26 1.93 22.91
N THR A 90 3.03 2.25 24.16
CA THR A 90 2.61 3.58 24.57
C THR A 90 3.87 4.42 24.85
N MET A 91 4.07 5.46 24.06
CA MET A 91 5.22 6.36 24.18
C MET A 91 5.02 7.36 25.31
N ALA A 92 6.11 7.98 25.79
CA ALA A 92 6.09 8.95 26.87
C ALA A 92 5.18 10.18 26.63
N ASN A 93 4.93 10.51 25.37
CA ASN A 93 4.02 11.59 24.97
C ASN A 93 2.54 11.15 24.89
N GLY A 94 2.21 9.94 25.35
CA GLY A 94 0.86 9.37 25.32
C GLY A 94 0.39 8.85 23.97
N ARG A 95 1.21 8.95 22.91
CA ARG A 95 0.89 8.37 21.59
C ARG A 95 1.22 6.88 21.61
N SER A 96 0.45 6.11 20.83
CA SER A 96 0.73 4.69 20.63
C SER A 96 1.46 4.48 19.31
N PHE A 97 2.40 3.54 19.33
CA PHE A 97 3.02 2.97 18.15
C PHE A 97 2.63 1.49 18.08
N THR A 98 1.89 1.12 17.07
CA THR A 98 1.39 -0.24 16.88
C THR A 98 2.07 -0.85 15.66
N TRP A 99 2.57 -2.08 15.79
CA TRP A 99 3.32 -2.75 14.73
C TRP A 99 3.16 -4.26 14.77
N PHE A 100 3.60 -4.88 13.69
CA PHE A 100 3.89 -6.32 13.62
C PHE A 100 5.26 -6.56 12.99
N VAL A 101 5.78 -7.76 13.13
CA VAL A 101 7.02 -8.19 12.48
C VAL A 101 6.66 -8.93 11.19
N ASP A 102 7.19 -8.46 10.04
CA ASP A 102 7.18 -9.22 8.79
C ASP A 102 8.52 -9.96 8.69
N PRO A 103 8.53 -11.30 8.76
CA PRO A 103 9.77 -12.08 8.80
C PRO A 103 10.54 -12.06 7.48
N ALA A 104 9.87 -11.71 6.37
CA ALA A 104 10.48 -11.65 5.05
C ALA A 104 9.75 -10.58 4.21
N PHE A 105 10.26 -9.36 4.25
CA PHE A 105 9.68 -8.24 3.53
C PHE A 105 9.72 -8.44 2.02
N HIS A 106 8.56 -8.49 1.40
CA HIS A 106 8.40 -8.59 -0.05
C HIS A 106 7.52 -7.45 -0.56
N PRO A 107 8.11 -6.29 -0.93
CA PRO A 107 7.34 -5.16 -1.47
C PRO A 107 6.70 -5.51 -2.82
N VAL A 108 5.58 -4.86 -3.12
CA VAL A 108 4.86 -5.02 -4.39
C VAL A 108 4.72 -3.69 -5.15
N ARG A 109 5.36 -2.65 -4.65
CA ARG A 109 5.21 -1.27 -5.13
C ARG A 109 5.65 -1.07 -6.59
N LEU A 110 6.74 -1.73 -7.01
CA LEU A 110 7.30 -1.59 -8.34
C LEU A 110 6.62 -2.48 -9.39
N VAL A 111 5.66 -3.32 -8.99
CA VAL A 111 4.81 -4.00 -9.97
C VAL A 111 4.07 -2.94 -10.77
N ASP A 112 4.10 -3.05 -12.10
CA ASP A 112 3.39 -2.14 -13.00
C ASP A 112 2.16 -2.84 -13.57
N ILE A 113 0.99 -2.21 -13.44
CA ILE A 113 -0.28 -2.72 -13.95
C ILE A 113 -0.83 -1.71 -14.96
N ALA A 114 -0.62 -1.98 -16.24
CA ALA A 114 -1.31 -1.28 -17.31
C ALA A 114 -2.64 -1.99 -17.61
N PHE A 115 -3.66 -1.26 -18.00
CA PHE A 115 -4.95 -1.84 -18.33
C PHE A 115 -5.66 -1.12 -19.48
N THR A 116 -6.55 -1.84 -20.14
CA THR A 116 -7.42 -1.36 -21.21
C THR A 116 -8.86 -1.80 -20.97
N GLY A 117 -9.80 -1.25 -21.75
CA GLY A 117 -11.22 -1.61 -21.63
C GLY A 117 -12.02 -0.74 -20.67
N LEU A 118 -11.40 0.25 -20.00
CA LEU A 118 -12.10 1.23 -19.19
C LEU A 118 -12.38 2.49 -20.03
N PRO A 119 -13.65 2.79 -20.36
CA PRO A 119 -14.01 4.02 -21.05
C PRO A 119 -13.95 5.22 -20.10
N GLY A 120 -13.80 6.43 -20.65
CA GLY A 120 -13.80 7.68 -19.86
C GLY A 120 -15.14 7.98 -19.19
N ARG A 121 -16.23 7.28 -19.60
CA ARG A 121 -17.55 7.35 -18.98
C ARG A 121 -18.18 5.98 -18.95
N VAL A 122 -18.74 5.62 -17.79
CA VAL A 122 -19.40 4.34 -17.52
C VAL A 122 -20.74 4.59 -16.82
N ALA A 123 -21.67 3.65 -16.93
CA ALA A 123 -22.93 3.71 -16.18
C ALA A 123 -22.81 2.94 -14.85
N ALA A 124 -23.51 3.42 -13.83
CA ALA A 124 -23.70 2.64 -12.61
C ALA A 124 -24.42 1.32 -12.97
N GLY A 125 -23.95 0.20 -12.41
CA GLY A 125 -24.47 -1.14 -12.74
C GLY A 125 -23.86 -1.76 -14.01
N GLU A 126 -23.10 -1.03 -14.81
CA GLU A 126 -22.42 -1.55 -15.98
C GLU A 126 -21.35 -2.56 -15.62
N THR A 127 -21.27 -3.65 -16.39
CA THR A 127 -20.21 -4.66 -16.21
C THR A 127 -19.12 -4.43 -17.24
N LEU A 128 -17.94 -4.09 -16.73
CA LEU A 128 -16.73 -3.82 -17.50
C LEU A 128 -15.91 -5.10 -17.66
N ARG A 129 -15.32 -5.28 -18.84
CA ARG A 129 -14.29 -6.29 -19.08
C ARG A 129 -12.98 -5.58 -19.36
N LEU A 130 -12.04 -5.75 -18.43
CA LEU A 130 -10.76 -5.08 -18.46
C LEU A 130 -9.66 -6.09 -18.76
N GLU A 131 -8.71 -5.71 -19.59
CA GLU A 131 -7.50 -6.49 -19.82
C GLU A 131 -6.33 -5.82 -19.08
N LEU A 132 -5.70 -6.56 -18.19
CA LEU A 132 -4.55 -6.11 -17.41
C LEU A 132 -3.27 -6.71 -17.98
N ARG A 133 -2.25 -5.86 -18.14
CA ARG A 133 -0.87 -6.26 -18.38
C ARG A 133 -0.09 -5.97 -17.12
N ILE A 134 0.39 -7.02 -16.45
CA ILE A 134 1.03 -6.94 -15.13
C ILE A 134 2.49 -7.33 -15.28
N ARG A 135 3.40 -6.40 -14.98
CA ARG A 135 4.84 -6.61 -14.98
C ARG A 135 5.36 -6.66 -13.54
N ASN A 136 5.99 -7.77 -13.18
CA ASN A 136 6.68 -7.96 -11.92
C ASN A 136 8.21 -7.78 -12.13
N PRO A 137 8.82 -6.71 -11.63
CA PRO A 137 10.26 -6.50 -11.74
C PRO A 137 11.07 -7.14 -10.60
N TYR A 138 10.39 -7.79 -9.65
CA TYR A 138 11.05 -8.38 -8.50
C TYR A 138 11.56 -9.80 -8.78
N PRO A 139 12.67 -10.23 -8.12
CA PRO A 139 13.25 -11.56 -8.31
C PRO A 139 12.48 -12.67 -7.58
N TYR A 140 11.24 -12.42 -7.18
CA TYR A 140 10.36 -13.39 -6.53
C TYR A 140 8.97 -13.35 -7.13
N ALA A 141 8.29 -14.48 -7.07
CA ALA A 141 6.90 -14.60 -7.51
C ALA A 141 5.94 -13.99 -6.48
N ILE A 142 4.89 -13.33 -6.95
CA ILE A 142 3.84 -12.73 -6.13
C ILE A 142 2.57 -13.55 -6.28
N ARG A 143 2.07 -14.11 -5.17
CA ARG A 143 0.79 -14.82 -5.12
C ARG A 143 -0.33 -13.83 -4.86
N VAL A 144 -1.29 -13.76 -5.78
CA VAL A 144 -2.46 -12.87 -5.69
C VAL A 144 -3.68 -13.70 -5.29
N GLY A 145 -4.46 -13.20 -4.34
CA GLY A 145 -5.72 -13.78 -3.88
C GLY A 145 -5.56 -14.83 -2.77
N ALA A 146 -4.51 -15.62 -2.81
CA ALA A 146 -4.20 -16.59 -1.77
C ALA A 146 -3.22 -15.94 -0.76
N GLY A 147 -3.60 -15.86 0.48
CA GLY A 147 -2.77 -15.26 1.52
C GLY A 147 -3.01 -13.76 1.68
N ASP A 148 -1.94 -12.98 1.78
CA ASP A 148 -1.98 -11.58 2.20
C ASP A 148 -2.02 -10.55 1.07
N THR A 149 -1.85 -10.97 -0.20
CA THR A 149 -1.82 -10.05 -1.36
C THR A 149 -3.08 -10.20 -2.20
N GLN A 150 -3.76 -9.10 -2.47
CA GLN A 150 -4.98 -9.05 -3.27
C GLN A 150 -4.82 -8.05 -4.42
N LEU A 151 -5.35 -8.39 -5.60
CA LEU A 151 -5.55 -7.41 -6.65
C LEU A 151 -6.83 -6.62 -6.34
N VAL A 152 -6.69 -5.31 -6.20
CA VAL A 152 -7.81 -4.40 -5.92
C VAL A 152 -7.92 -3.35 -7.01
N MET A 153 -9.16 -3.00 -7.38
CA MET A 153 -9.46 -1.84 -8.19
C MET A 153 -9.70 -0.65 -7.28
N LEU A 154 -9.02 0.45 -7.54
CA LEU A 154 -9.08 1.67 -6.73
C LEU A 154 -9.83 2.75 -7.52
N TRP A 155 -10.80 3.35 -6.87
CA TRP A 155 -11.58 4.49 -7.35
C TRP A 155 -11.32 5.67 -6.44
N LYS A 156 -10.49 6.61 -6.92
CA LYS A 156 -10.07 7.77 -6.13
C LYS A 156 -10.80 9.02 -6.57
N HIS A 157 -11.55 9.62 -5.66
CA HIS A 157 -12.19 10.93 -5.86
C HIS A 157 -11.50 11.98 -4.98
N GLY A 158 -10.89 12.97 -5.62
CA GLY A 158 -10.13 14.00 -4.92
C GLY A 158 -8.99 13.44 -4.08
N ARG A 159 -8.74 14.06 -2.91
CA ARG A 159 -7.59 13.71 -2.08
C ARG A 159 -7.83 12.58 -1.09
N PHE A 160 -9.03 12.49 -0.56
CA PHE A 160 -9.27 11.68 0.65
C PHE A 160 -10.18 10.48 0.44
N ARG A 161 -11.07 10.52 -0.55
CA ARG A 161 -11.96 9.40 -0.83
C ARG A 161 -11.28 8.42 -1.77
N VAL A 162 -11.11 7.22 -1.31
CA VAL A 162 -10.63 6.09 -2.09
C VAL A 162 -11.51 4.90 -1.74
N ASP A 163 -12.24 4.43 -2.73
CA ASP A 163 -13.03 3.22 -2.65
C ASP A 163 -12.19 2.07 -3.23
N GLU A 164 -12.09 0.96 -2.50
CA GLU A 164 -11.24 -0.18 -2.81
C GLU A 164 -12.11 -1.41 -3.03
N PHE A 165 -12.00 -2.01 -4.21
CA PHE A 165 -12.81 -3.18 -4.57
C PHE A 165 -11.89 -4.35 -4.91
N PRO A 166 -11.81 -5.39 -4.04
CA PRO A 166 -11.11 -6.61 -4.37
C PRO A 166 -11.71 -7.26 -5.62
N THR A 167 -10.85 -7.67 -6.54
CA THR A 167 -11.31 -8.32 -7.79
C THR A 167 -11.72 -9.77 -7.59
N GLY A 168 -11.31 -10.40 -6.48
CA GLY A 168 -11.52 -11.83 -6.24
C GLY A 168 -10.59 -12.75 -7.06
N GLU A 169 -9.72 -12.17 -7.88
CA GLU A 169 -8.81 -12.94 -8.73
C GLU A 169 -7.75 -13.69 -7.92
N THR A 170 -7.43 -14.91 -8.37
CA THR A 170 -6.38 -15.75 -7.78
C THR A 170 -5.42 -16.22 -8.86
N PHE A 171 -4.15 -15.81 -8.76
CA PHE A 171 -3.09 -16.19 -9.70
C PHE A 171 -1.71 -15.93 -9.11
N THR A 172 -0.67 -16.37 -9.81
CA THR A 172 0.72 -16.04 -9.47
C THR A 172 1.33 -15.18 -10.57
N ILE A 173 2.00 -14.11 -10.18
CA ILE A 173 2.86 -13.31 -11.05
C ILE A 173 4.27 -13.86 -10.87
N PRO A 174 4.88 -14.51 -11.89
CA PRO A 174 6.22 -15.07 -11.72
C PRO A 174 7.27 -13.96 -11.50
N ALA A 175 8.44 -14.34 -11.00
CA ALA A 175 9.59 -13.44 -10.86
C ALA A 175 10.02 -12.89 -12.23
N ASP A 176 10.48 -11.64 -12.26
CA ASP A 176 11.05 -10.97 -13.44
C ASP A 176 10.24 -11.19 -14.73
N SER A 177 8.91 -11.11 -14.63
CA SER A 177 8.01 -11.50 -15.72
C SER A 177 6.89 -10.50 -15.99
N GLU A 178 6.22 -10.73 -17.10
CA GLU A 178 4.98 -10.04 -17.47
C GLU A 178 3.90 -11.07 -17.80
N LEU A 179 2.65 -10.77 -17.43
CA LEU A 179 1.50 -11.58 -17.77
C LEU A 179 0.30 -10.71 -18.13
N THR A 180 -0.61 -11.27 -18.92
CA THR A 180 -1.90 -10.64 -19.26
C THR A 180 -3.04 -11.37 -18.55
N ARG A 181 -4.02 -10.60 -18.02
CA ARG A 181 -5.22 -11.11 -17.34
C ARG A 181 -6.46 -10.32 -17.70
N GLY A 182 -7.54 -11.03 -17.98
CA GLY A 182 -8.87 -10.43 -18.05
C GLY A 182 -9.48 -10.33 -16.65
N VAL A 183 -10.08 -9.20 -16.33
CA VAL A 183 -10.82 -8.97 -15.08
C VAL A 183 -12.19 -8.42 -15.41
N THR A 184 -13.21 -8.89 -14.70
CA THR A 184 -14.57 -8.37 -14.82
C THR A 184 -14.94 -7.60 -13.55
N PHE A 185 -15.51 -6.40 -13.73
CA PHE A 185 -15.91 -5.54 -12.63
C PHE A 185 -17.28 -4.92 -12.92
N THR A 186 -18.21 -4.96 -11.97
CA THR A 186 -19.48 -4.26 -12.07
C THR A 186 -19.41 -2.95 -11.32
N VAL A 187 -19.66 -1.84 -12.01
CA VAL A 187 -19.65 -0.48 -11.46
C VAL A 187 -20.73 -0.34 -10.41
N LEU A 188 -20.33 -0.05 -9.18
CA LEU A 188 -21.27 -0.02 -8.06
C LEU A 188 -22.14 1.26 -8.07
N PRO A 189 -23.44 1.16 -7.74
CA PRO A 189 -24.37 2.31 -7.76
C PRO A 189 -23.89 3.50 -6.90
N GLN A 190 -23.21 3.26 -5.79
CA GLN A 190 -22.71 4.33 -4.92
C GLN A 190 -21.62 5.21 -5.54
N LEU A 191 -21.10 4.85 -6.72
CA LEU A 191 -20.12 5.65 -7.47
C LEU A 191 -20.81 6.64 -8.43
N ALA A 192 -22.12 6.55 -8.61
CA ALA A 192 -22.86 7.36 -9.57
C ALA A 192 -22.74 8.87 -9.32
N GLY A 193 -22.66 9.63 -10.40
CA GLY A 193 -22.65 11.09 -10.39
C GLY A 193 -21.29 11.73 -10.11
N GLU A 194 -20.22 10.95 -10.01
CA GLU A 194 -18.89 11.46 -9.68
C GLU A 194 -17.83 11.06 -10.72
N THR A 195 -16.70 11.77 -10.68
CA THR A 195 -15.51 11.44 -11.48
C THR A 195 -14.40 10.93 -10.58
N PHE A 196 -13.77 9.84 -11.00
CA PHE A 196 -12.72 9.15 -10.27
C PHE A 196 -11.46 9.01 -11.11
N ASP A 197 -10.31 9.02 -10.44
CA ASP A 197 -9.09 8.41 -10.97
C ASP A 197 -9.16 6.92 -10.66
N VAL A 198 -9.27 6.09 -11.69
CA VAL A 198 -9.43 4.63 -11.56
C VAL A 198 -8.15 3.92 -11.95
N GLY A 199 -7.75 2.94 -11.15
CA GLY A 199 -6.56 2.12 -11.42
C GLY A 199 -6.53 0.88 -10.55
N PHE A 200 -5.41 0.16 -10.61
CA PHE A 200 -5.23 -1.09 -9.87
C PHE A 200 -4.09 -0.99 -8.87
N ALA A 201 -4.19 -1.79 -7.81
CA ALA A 201 -3.12 -1.98 -6.85
C ALA A 201 -3.04 -3.44 -6.39
N LEU A 202 -1.83 -3.83 -6.01
CA LEU A 202 -1.61 -5.02 -5.20
C LEU A 202 -1.63 -4.60 -3.73
N ARG A 203 -2.69 -4.97 -3.02
CA ARG A 203 -2.87 -4.67 -1.61
C ARG A 203 -2.36 -5.84 -0.77
N ARG A 204 -1.37 -5.58 0.07
CA ARG A 204 -0.93 -6.51 1.13
C ARG A 204 -1.58 -6.12 2.45
N GLU A 205 -2.00 -7.11 3.22
CA GLU A 205 -2.56 -6.87 4.53
C GLU A 205 -1.52 -6.24 5.48
N GLY A 206 -1.94 -5.23 6.24
CA GLY A 206 -1.07 -4.46 7.13
C GLY A 206 -0.17 -3.44 6.43
N TYR A 207 -0.24 -3.35 5.09
CA TYR A 207 0.51 -2.38 4.30
C TYR A 207 -0.42 -1.33 3.69
N THR A 208 0.14 -0.19 3.29
CA THR A 208 -0.57 0.81 2.49
C THR A 208 -0.53 0.43 1.03
N ASN A 209 -1.48 0.95 0.25
CA ASN A 209 -1.52 0.78 -1.19
C ASN A 209 -1.37 2.12 -1.93
N TRP A 210 -0.97 2.00 -3.16
CA TRP A 210 -0.85 3.03 -4.17
C TRP A 210 -1.21 2.41 -5.51
N PHE A 211 -1.54 3.21 -6.51
CA PHE A 211 -1.69 2.68 -7.86
C PHE A 211 -0.41 1.97 -8.33
N ASN A 212 -0.53 0.72 -8.70
CA ASN A 212 0.53 -0.01 -9.39
C ASN A 212 0.44 0.28 -10.89
N GLY A 213 0.88 1.48 -11.30
CA GLY A 213 0.78 1.96 -12.68
C GLY A 213 -0.01 3.27 -12.79
N LYS A 214 -0.54 3.55 -13.98
CA LYS A 214 -1.30 4.77 -14.25
C LYS A 214 -2.77 4.61 -13.90
N SER A 215 -3.38 5.68 -13.39
CA SER A 215 -4.83 5.78 -13.27
C SER A 215 -5.44 6.44 -14.51
N VAL A 216 -6.73 6.17 -14.74
CA VAL A 216 -7.52 6.73 -15.85
C VAL A 216 -8.69 7.51 -15.26
N PRO A 217 -8.90 8.78 -15.62
CA PRO A 217 -10.06 9.54 -15.18
C PRO A 217 -11.33 8.95 -15.82
N THR A 218 -12.32 8.65 -14.99
CA THR A 218 -13.58 8.00 -15.41
C THR A 218 -14.76 8.66 -14.71
N GLU A 219 -15.75 9.09 -15.49
CA GLU A 219 -17.02 9.62 -15.00
C GLU A 219 -18.02 8.47 -14.83
N VAL A 220 -18.73 8.42 -13.72
CA VAL A 220 -19.80 7.46 -13.50
C VAL A 220 -21.15 8.16 -13.66
N GLY A 221 -21.85 7.85 -14.75
CA GLY A 221 -23.21 8.33 -15.01
C GLY A 221 -24.24 7.68 -14.07
N ASN A 222 -25.39 8.33 -13.95
CA ASN A 222 -26.56 7.70 -13.30
C ASN A 222 -27.08 6.55 -14.16
N LEU A 223 -27.80 5.65 -13.53
CA LEU A 223 -28.57 4.59 -14.21
C LEU A 223 -29.61 5.18 -15.15
#